data_3b6c35c912f33eeb856dc86fb0ec522c
#
_entry.id   3b6c35c912f33eeb856dc86fb0ec522c
#
_cell.length_a   1.000
_cell.length_b   1.000
_cell.length_c   1.000
_cell.angle_alpha   90.00
_cell.angle_beta   90.00
_cell.angle_gamma   90.00
#
_symmetry.space_group_name_H-M   'P 1'
#
loop_
_entity.id
_entity.type
_entity.pdbx_description
1 polymer ?
#
loop_
_entity_poly.entity_id
_entity_poly.type
_entity_poly.pdbx_seq_one_letter_code
_entity_poly.pdbx_strand_id
1 'polypeptide(L)'
;MPAGLNYKRPEVAETNYVDKLVNEKLHKLRIIPSGKCTDESFIRRASLDIIGKLPTLEEQESFRTSADPKKRQKLIDNLLDRKEFTEMWVMKFAELLQIRTQQNNQVSYKATLLYHNWLKERIAANVPINKIVQEILSSTGGTFKTPATNYYQIERDTLKVAENAAQVFMGMRIQCAQCHNHPFDRWTMDDYYSFAAFLSLIHI
;
A
#
# COMPACT_ATOMS: atom_id res chain seq x y z
N MET A 1 26.60 1.03 -10.78
CA MET A 1 27.18 2.01 -11.73
C MET A 1 26.66 1.69 -13.14
N PRO A 2 26.35 2.67 -13.98
CA PRO A 2 25.96 2.40 -15.35
C PRO A 2 27.11 1.70 -16.09
N ALA A 3 26.77 0.69 -16.88
CA ALA A 3 27.78 -0.03 -17.67
C ALA A 3 28.36 0.91 -18.74
N GLY A 4 29.67 0.77 -18.99
CA GLY A 4 30.40 1.55 -19.99
C GLY A 4 29.94 1.29 -21.45
N LEU A 5 30.75 1.73 -22.41
CA LEU A 5 30.46 1.62 -23.85
C LEU A 5 30.21 0.19 -24.35
N ASN A 6 30.69 -0.82 -23.62
CA ASN A 6 30.54 -2.26 -23.96
C ASN A 6 29.35 -2.93 -23.31
N TYR A 7 28.31 -2.17 -22.89
CA TYR A 7 27.11 -2.75 -22.31
C TYR A 7 26.43 -3.71 -23.28
N LYS A 8 26.23 -4.97 -22.83
CA LYS A 8 25.37 -5.94 -23.49
C LYS A 8 24.14 -6.18 -22.62
N ARG A 9 22.95 -6.18 -23.23
CA ARG A 9 21.71 -6.47 -22.51
C ARG A 9 21.80 -7.89 -21.95
N PRO A 10 21.68 -8.08 -20.59
CA PRO A 10 21.63 -9.42 -20.03
C PRO A 10 20.29 -10.07 -20.32
N GLU A 11 20.28 -11.38 -20.54
CA GLU A 11 19.05 -12.18 -20.54
C GLU A 11 18.64 -12.42 -19.09
N VAL A 12 17.51 -11.86 -18.69
CA VAL A 12 16.93 -12.01 -17.36
C VAL A 12 15.56 -12.62 -17.50
N ALA A 13 15.29 -13.68 -16.72
CA ALA A 13 13.97 -14.32 -16.72
C ALA A 13 12.90 -13.34 -16.21
N GLU A 14 11.83 -13.21 -16.94
CA GLU A 14 10.67 -12.38 -16.62
C GLU A 14 9.51 -13.31 -16.21
N THR A 15 9.07 -13.20 -14.96
CA THR A 15 7.99 -14.04 -14.41
C THR A 15 6.64 -13.33 -14.46
N ASN A 16 6.65 -12.00 -14.57
CA ASN A 16 5.46 -11.17 -14.64
C ASN A 16 5.72 -9.86 -15.38
N TYR A 17 4.67 -9.05 -15.56
CA TYR A 17 4.77 -7.78 -16.29
C TYR A 17 5.64 -6.72 -15.57
N VAL A 18 5.76 -6.79 -14.24
CA VAL A 18 6.61 -5.88 -13.48
C VAL A 18 8.08 -6.13 -13.80
N ASP A 19 8.50 -7.41 -13.86
CA ASP A 19 9.86 -7.78 -14.25
C ASP A 19 10.21 -7.22 -15.62
N LYS A 20 9.29 -7.34 -16.59
CA LYS A 20 9.46 -6.78 -17.94
C LYS A 20 9.71 -5.27 -17.89
N LEU A 21 8.84 -4.52 -17.21
CA LEU A 21 8.95 -3.05 -17.11
C LEU A 21 10.24 -2.63 -16.40
N VAL A 22 10.61 -3.34 -15.32
CA VAL A 22 11.86 -3.08 -14.59
C VAL A 22 13.08 -3.38 -15.47
N ASN A 23 13.11 -4.52 -16.16
CA ASN A 23 14.22 -4.89 -17.03
C ASN A 23 14.37 -3.93 -18.20
N GLU A 24 13.28 -3.46 -18.80
CA GLU A 24 13.31 -2.42 -19.83
C GLU A 24 13.91 -1.11 -19.30
N LYS A 25 13.54 -0.70 -18.08
CA LYS A 25 14.08 0.50 -17.45
C LYS A 25 15.57 0.34 -17.14
N LEU A 26 15.98 -0.79 -16.58
CA LEU A 26 17.39 -1.10 -16.30
C LEU A 26 18.21 -1.10 -17.60
N HIS A 27 17.67 -1.69 -18.68
CA HIS A 27 18.31 -1.66 -19.99
C HIS A 27 18.51 -0.24 -20.51
N LYS A 28 17.47 0.62 -20.46
CA LYS A 28 17.57 2.03 -20.87
C LYS A 28 18.66 2.77 -20.07
N LEU A 29 18.79 2.46 -18.80
CA LEU A 29 19.81 3.05 -17.91
C LEU A 29 21.18 2.37 -18.00
N ARG A 30 21.32 1.31 -18.82
CA ARG A 30 22.53 0.47 -18.91
C ARG A 30 22.99 -0.08 -17.56
N ILE A 31 22.04 -0.48 -16.72
CA ILE A 31 22.29 -1.08 -15.41
C ILE A 31 22.16 -2.60 -15.54
N ILE A 32 23.19 -3.32 -15.11
CA ILE A 32 23.17 -4.78 -15.05
C ILE A 32 22.57 -5.19 -13.69
N PRO A 33 21.48 -5.99 -13.66
CA PRO A 33 20.94 -6.51 -12.41
C PRO A 33 21.99 -7.36 -11.68
N SER A 34 21.99 -7.31 -10.35
CA SER A 34 22.80 -8.21 -9.55
C SER A 34 22.29 -9.66 -9.65
N GLY A 35 23.17 -10.61 -9.37
CA GLY A 35 22.78 -12.02 -9.28
C GLY A 35 21.75 -12.29 -8.18
N LYS A 36 21.19 -13.51 -8.17
CA LYS A 36 20.27 -13.93 -7.13
C LYS A 36 20.96 -13.89 -5.76
N CYS A 37 20.26 -13.38 -4.75
CA CYS A 37 20.76 -13.38 -3.37
C CYS A 37 20.89 -14.80 -2.80
N THR A 38 21.69 -14.95 -1.73
CA THR A 38 21.81 -16.21 -0.97
C THR A 38 20.49 -16.58 -0.31
N ASP A 39 20.34 -17.81 0.12
CA ASP A 39 19.12 -18.28 0.79
C ASP A 39 18.91 -17.60 2.15
N GLU A 40 19.97 -17.32 2.89
CA GLU A 40 19.91 -16.57 4.16
C GLU A 40 19.41 -15.13 3.95
N SER A 41 19.93 -14.47 2.91
CA SER A 41 19.44 -13.14 2.53
C SER A 41 18.00 -13.18 2.05
N PHE A 42 17.62 -14.23 1.32
CA PHE A 42 16.27 -14.37 0.78
C PHE A 42 15.22 -14.55 1.89
N ILE A 43 15.42 -15.54 2.79
CA ILE A 43 14.46 -15.79 3.87
C ILE A 43 14.31 -14.56 4.79
N ARG A 44 15.44 -13.90 5.12
CA ARG A 44 15.42 -12.68 5.93
C ARG A 44 14.61 -11.56 5.27
N ARG A 45 14.87 -11.28 3.98
CA ARG A 45 14.17 -10.22 3.25
C ARG A 45 12.71 -10.56 3.04
N ALA A 46 12.39 -11.76 2.58
CA ALA A 46 11.01 -12.20 2.38
C ALA A 46 10.18 -12.10 3.68
N SER A 47 10.74 -12.52 4.82
CA SER A 47 10.04 -12.42 6.11
C SER A 47 9.80 -10.97 6.52
N LEU A 48 10.79 -10.09 6.38
CA LEU A 48 10.64 -8.68 6.72
C LEU A 48 9.64 -7.96 5.79
N ASP A 49 9.69 -8.25 4.49
CA ASP A 49 8.86 -7.58 3.49
C ASP A 49 7.40 -8.05 3.55
N ILE A 50 7.15 -9.33 3.88
CA ILE A 50 5.81 -9.92 3.85
C ILE A 50 5.12 -9.82 5.22
N ILE A 51 5.84 -10.14 6.31
CA ILE A 51 5.25 -10.24 7.66
C ILE A 51 5.83 -9.27 8.68
N GLY A 52 6.83 -8.46 8.32
CA GLY A 52 7.45 -7.46 9.20
C GLY A 52 8.28 -8.04 10.35
N LYS A 53 8.56 -9.35 10.35
CA LYS A 53 9.30 -10.03 11.41
C LYS A 53 10.51 -10.76 10.85
N LEU A 54 11.55 -10.92 11.66
CA LEU A 54 12.66 -11.80 11.32
C LEU A 54 12.20 -13.27 11.41
N PRO A 55 12.75 -14.15 10.55
CA PRO A 55 12.52 -15.59 10.70
C PRO A 55 13.17 -16.10 11.99
N THR A 56 12.59 -17.13 12.60
CA THR A 56 13.19 -17.81 13.73
C THR A 56 14.46 -18.57 13.31
N LEU A 57 15.29 -18.95 14.29
CA LEU A 57 16.48 -19.76 14.02
C LEU A 57 16.13 -21.11 13.38
N GLU A 58 15.04 -21.71 13.82
CA GLU A 58 14.53 -22.98 13.29
C GLU A 58 14.07 -22.84 11.84
N GLU A 59 13.33 -21.77 11.53
CA GLU A 59 12.91 -21.45 10.14
C GLU A 59 14.10 -21.23 9.22
N GLN A 60 15.12 -20.51 9.69
CA GLN A 60 16.35 -20.26 8.92
C GLN A 60 17.10 -21.55 8.61
N GLU A 61 17.29 -22.41 9.64
CA GLU A 61 18.02 -23.67 9.49
C GLU A 61 17.25 -24.65 8.59
N SER A 62 15.95 -24.79 8.78
CA SER A 62 15.08 -25.62 7.94
C SER A 62 15.11 -25.15 6.47
N PHE A 63 15.05 -23.84 6.23
CA PHE A 63 15.13 -23.28 4.89
C PHE A 63 16.51 -23.49 4.25
N ARG A 64 17.58 -23.30 5.01
CA ARG A 64 18.97 -23.45 4.54
C ARG A 64 19.25 -24.89 4.14
N THR A 65 18.84 -25.85 4.94
CA THR A 65 19.11 -27.29 4.72
C THR A 65 18.18 -27.95 3.70
N SER A 66 17.07 -27.30 3.35
CA SER A 66 16.10 -27.83 2.38
C SER A 66 16.72 -27.97 1.00
N ALA A 67 16.63 -29.16 0.40
CA ALA A 67 17.00 -29.44 -0.99
C ALA A 67 15.87 -29.19 -2.00
N ASP A 68 14.70 -28.74 -1.57
CA ASP A 68 13.55 -28.50 -2.44
C ASP A 68 13.82 -27.35 -3.42
N PRO A 69 13.77 -27.57 -4.73
CA PRO A 69 14.00 -26.52 -5.73
C PRO A 69 12.93 -25.42 -5.69
N LYS A 70 11.75 -25.69 -5.12
CA LYS A 70 10.64 -24.73 -4.94
C LYS A 70 10.60 -24.10 -3.54
N LYS A 71 11.63 -24.26 -2.71
CA LYS A 71 11.63 -23.78 -1.32
C LYS A 71 11.36 -22.28 -1.19
N ARG A 72 11.85 -21.45 -2.11
CA ARG A 72 11.62 -20.00 -2.10
C ARG A 72 10.16 -19.65 -2.35
N GLN A 73 9.52 -20.33 -3.31
CA GLN A 73 8.10 -20.13 -3.58
C GLN A 73 7.25 -20.57 -2.39
N LYS A 74 7.51 -21.78 -1.86
CA LYS A 74 6.80 -22.30 -0.70
C LYS A 74 6.95 -21.39 0.54
N LEU A 75 8.12 -20.80 0.73
CA LEU A 75 8.32 -19.84 1.80
C LEU A 75 7.41 -18.61 1.62
N ILE A 76 7.33 -18.05 0.41
CA ILE A 76 6.46 -16.90 0.14
C ILE A 76 5.00 -17.27 0.42
N ASP A 77 4.53 -18.40 -0.11
CA ASP A 77 3.15 -18.86 0.08
C ASP A 77 2.83 -19.03 1.57
N ASN A 78 3.71 -19.66 2.33
CA ASN A 78 3.56 -19.84 3.77
C ASN A 78 3.54 -18.51 4.55
N LEU A 79 4.37 -17.54 4.16
CA LEU A 79 4.39 -16.22 4.81
C LEU A 79 3.11 -15.42 4.52
N LEU A 80 2.56 -15.54 3.31
CA LEU A 80 1.31 -14.88 2.94
C LEU A 80 0.10 -15.41 3.71
N ASP A 81 0.11 -16.70 4.08
CA ASP A 81 -0.98 -17.34 4.84
C ASP A 81 -0.90 -17.05 6.36
N ARG A 82 0.18 -16.45 6.85
CA ARG A 82 0.36 -16.17 8.27
C ARG A 82 -0.48 -14.98 8.74
N LYS A 83 -0.96 -15.04 10.00
CA LYS A 83 -1.67 -13.93 10.65
C LYS A 83 -0.84 -12.65 10.71
N GLU A 84 0.49 -12.76 10.82
CA GLU A 84 1.43 -11.64 10.85
C GLU A 84 1.40 -10.84 9.54
N PHE A 85 1.12 -11.47 8.41
CA PHE A 85 0.86 -10.77 7.14
C PHE A 85 -0.29 -9.78 7.32
N THR A 86 -1.43 -10.26 7.80
CA THR A 86 -2.58 -9.41 8.07
C THR A 86 -2.24 -8.29 9.06
N GLU A 87 -1.59 -8.61 10.17
CA GLU A 87 -1.23 -7.62 11.22
C GLU A 87 -0.33 -6.51 10.65
N MET A 88 0.69 -6.86 9.89
CA MET A 88 1.60 -5.90 9.26
C MET A 88 0.89 -5.00 8.26
N TRP A 89 0.09 -5.58 7.38
CA TRP A 89 -0.59 -4.81 6.34
C TRP A 89 -1.72 -3.95 6.88
N VAL A 90 -2.43 -4.42 7.92
CA VAL A 90 -3.38 -3.58 8.67
C VAL A 90 -2.68 -2.36 9.27
N MET A 91 -1.51 -2.54 9.88
CA MET A 91 -0.73 -1.43 10.43
C MET A 91 -0.36 -0.40 9.35
N LYS A 92 0.16 -0.85 8.21
CA LYS A 92 0.53 0.04 7.08
C LYS A 92 -0.68 0.79 6.50
N PHE A 93 -1.79 0.10 6.27
CA PHE A 93 -3.00 0.74 5.76
C PHE A 93 -3.68 1.62 6.81
N ALA A 94 -3.61 1.26 8.10
CA ALA A 94 -4.12 2.09 9.18
C ALA A 94 -3.40 3.44 9.25
N GLU A 95 -2.10 3.47 9.01
CA GLU A 95 -1.31 4.70 8.91
C GLU A 95 -1.76 5.56 7.73
N LEU A 96 -1.87 4.97 6.52
CA LEU A 96 -2.35 5.67 5.33
C LEU A 96 -3.78 6.22 5.49
N LEU A 97 -4.66 5.45 6.11
CA LEU A 97 -6.06 5.80 6.37
C LEU A 97 -6.24 6.66 7.64
N GLN A 98 -5.13 7.03 8.30
CA GLN A 98 -5.12 7.84 9.52
C GLN A 98 -6.00 7.26 10.65
N ILE A 99 -6.01 5.93 10.82
CA ILE A 99 -6.78 5.26 11.88
C ILE A 99 -6.13 5.56 13.24
N ARG A 100 -6.59 6.62 13.89
CA ARG A 100 -6.06 7.09 15.17
C ARG A 100 -7.12 7.79 15.98
N THR A 101 -6.94 7.85 17.28
CA THR A 101 -7.73 8.72 18.15
C THR A 101 -7.29 10.17 17.98
N GLN A 102 -8.23 11.10 18.09
CA GLN A 102 -7.92 12.53 18.04
C GLN A 102 -8.82 13.27 19.03
N GLN A 103 -8.21 13.83 20.08
CA GLN A 103 -8.95 14.49 21.15
C GLN A 103 -9.69 15.74 20.67
N ASN A 104 -9.05 16.56 19.85
CA ASN A 104 -9.64 17.82 19.35
C ASN A 104 -10.84 17.60 18.42
N ASN A 105 -10.86 16.50 17.67
CA ASN A 105 -11.95 16.14 16.76
C ASN A 105 -12.92 15.12 17.38
N GLN A 106 -12.76 14.81 18.65
CA GLN A 106 -13.62 13.88 19.39
C GLN A 106 -13.70 12.48 18.75
N VAL A 107 -12.63 12.05 18.07
CA VAL A 107 -12.56 10.68 17.56
C VAL A 107 -12.28 9.73 18.70
N SER A 108 -13.30 9.00 19.10
CA SER A 108 -13.26 8.12 20.26
C SER A 108 -12.43 6.86 19.99
N TYR A 109 -11.84 6.32 21.06
CA TYR A 109 -11.15 5.03 21.00
C TYR A 109 -12.03 3.91 20.43
N LYS A 110 -13.31 3.89 20.82
CA LYS A 110 -14.27 2.88 20.33
C LYS A 110 -14.47 2.98 18.81
N ALA A 111 -14.64 4.19 18.27
CA ALA A 111 -14.80 4.41 16.84
C ALA A 111 -13.53 4.00 16.06
N THR A 112 -12.37 4.39 16.57
CA THR A 112 -11.07 3.99 16.01
C THR A 112 -10.87 2.48 16.00
N LEU A 113 -11.24 1.79 17.09
CA LEU A 113 -11.14 0.33 17.20
C LEU A 113 -12.08 -0.37 16.21
N LEU A 114 -13.30 0.11 16.06
CA LEU A 114 -14.24 -0.43 15.07
C LEU A 114 -13.72 -0.28 13.65
N TYR A 115 -13.16 0.88 13.31
CA TYR A 115 -12.57 1.11 11.99
C TYR A 115 -11.35 0.24 11.75
N HIS A 116 -10.46 0.11 12.72
CA HIS A 116 -9.31 -0.79 12.65
C HIS A 116 -9.74 -2.25 12.45
N ASN A 117 -10.73 -2.74 13.20
CA ASN A 117 -11.22 -4.10 13.08
C ASN A 117 -11.90 -4.34 11.71
N TRP A 118 -12.67 -3.37 11.23
CA TRP A 118 -13.24 -3.40 9.90
C TRP A 118 -12.15 -3.56 8.82
N LEU A 119 -11.07 -2.76 8.90
CA LEU A 119 -9.95 -2.86 7.97
C LEU A 119 -9.27 -4.24 8.07
N LYS A 120 -9.05 -4.72 9.30
CA LYS A 120 -8.42 -6.02 9.55
C LYS A 120 -9.21 -7.17 8.91
N GLU A 121 -10.52 -7.16 9.01
CA GLU A 121 -11.38 -8.16 8.37
C GLU A 121 -11.24 -8.16 6.84
N ARG A 122 -11.17 -6.98 6.20
CA ARG A 122 -11.00 -6.86 4.74
C ARG A 122 -9.65 -7.37 4.28
N ILE A 123 -8.59 -7.02 4.99
CA ILE A 123 -7.23 -7.47 4.66
C ILE A 123 -7.11 -8.98 4.91
N ALA A 124 -7.62 -9.51 6.01
CA ALA A 124 -7.60 -10.94 6.31
C ALA A 124 -8.37 -11.76 5.26
N ALA A 125 -9.48 -11.21 4.75
CA ALA A 125 -10.28 -11.82 3.70
C ALA A 125 -9.72 -11.56 2.28
N ASN A 126 -8.55 -10.92 2.17
CA ASN A 126 -7.92 -10.53 0.91
C ASN A 126 -8.88 -9.80 -0.04
N VAL A 127 -9.71 -8.90 0.50
CA VAL A 127 -10.63 -8.07 -0.29
C VAL A 127 -9.82 -7.17 -1.22
N PRO A 128 -10.12 -7.10 -2.53
CA PRO A 128 -9.41 -6.24 -3.46
C PRO A 128 -9.43 -4.77 -2.99
N ILE A 129 -8.28 -4.08 -3.10
CA ILE A 129 -8.10 -2.72 -2.58
C ILE A 129 -9.11 -1.73 -3.15
N ASN A 130 -9.47 -1.86 -4.43
CA ASN A 130 -10.50 -1.03 -5.06
C ASN A 130 -11.89 -1.20 -4.40
N LYS A 131 -12.20 -2.38 -3.85
CA LYS A 131 -13.44 -2.61 -3.10
C LYS A 131 -13.38 -1.98 -1.71
N ILE A 132 -12.24 -2.08 -1.03
CA ILE A 132 -12.02 -1.41 0.25
C ILE A 132 -12.18 0.11 0.08
N VAL A 133 -11.55 0.69 -0.95
CA VAL A 133 -11.67 2.13 -1.26
C VAL A 133 -13.11 2.50 -1.61
N GLN A 134 -13.81 1.68 -2.40
CA GLN A 134 -15.21 1.89 -2.72
C GLN A 134 -16.08 1.90 -1.45
N GLU A 135 -15.89 0.94 -0.55
CA GLU A 135 -16.61 0.89 0.73
C GLU A 135 -16.35 2.14 1.58
N ILE A 136 -15.11 2.64 1.62
CA ILE A 136 -14.75 3.86 2.36
C ILE A 136 -15.46 5.07 1.74
N LEU A 137 -15.25 5.31 0.45
CA LEU A 137 -15.71 6.53 -0.21
C LEU A 137 -17.23 6.59 -0.39
N SER A 138 -17.91 5.45 -0.45
CA SER A 138 -19.38 5.40 -0.52
C SER A 138 -20.07 5.20 0.83
N SER A 139 -19.29 5.17 1.94
CA SER A 139 -19.86 4.92 3.28
C SER A 139 -20.70 6.08 3.77
N THR A 140 -21.87 5.77 4.33
CA THR A 140 -22.79 6.75 4.93
C THR A 140 -23.28 6.25 6.28
N GLY A 141 -23.76 7.17 7.13
CA GLY A 141 -24.33 6.84 8.45
C GLY A 141 -23.34 7.05 9.61
N GLY A 142 -23.67 6.47 10.74
CA GLY A 142 -22.91 6.70 11.99
C GLY A 142 -21.68 5.81 12.11
N THR A 143 -20.62 6.37 12.69
CA THR A 143 -19.28 5.75 12.86
C THR A 143 -19.27 4.43 13.63
N PHE A 144 -20.28 4.19 14.47
CA PHE A 144 -20.43 2.93 15.21
C PHE A 144 -21.17 1.83 14.42
N LYS A 145 -22.07 2.23 13.52
CA LYS A 145 -22.83 1.31 12.66
C LYS A 145 -22.07 0.96 11.38
N THR A 146 -21.46 1.96 10.78
CA THR A 146 -20.72 1.85 9.53
C THR A 146 -19.27 2.28 9.77
N PRO A 147 -18.38 1.37 10.22
CA PRO A 147 -17.03 1.73 10.64
C PRO A 147 -16.21 2.48 9.59
N ALA A 148 -16.42 2.21 8.29
CA ALA A 148 -15.73 2.89 7.19
C ALA A 148 -15.96 4.41 7.16
N THR A 149 -17.10 4.91 7.71
CA THR A 149 -17.36 6.35 7.82
C THR A 149 -16.39 7.09 8.74
N ASN A 150 -15.63 6.36 9.57
CA ASN A 150 -14.58 6.94 10.40
C ASN A 150 -13.46 7.58 9.58
N TYR A 151 -13.29 7.23 8.32
CA TYR A 151 -12.37 7.92 7.41
C TYR A 151 -12.58 9.44 7.39
N TYR A 152 -13.85 9.87 7.46
CA TYR A 152 -14.24 11.29 7.44
C TYR A 152 -14.21 11.98 8.81
N GLN A 153 -13.83 11.28 9.88
CA GLN A 153 -13.80 11.89 11.23
C GLN A 153 -12.49 12.60 11.53
N ILE A 154 -11.39 12.19 10.93
CA ILE A 154 -10.07 12.78 11.13
C ILE A 154 -9.99 14.13 10.42
N GLU A 155 -10.45 14.18 9.18
CA GLU A 155 -10.53 15.39 8.39
C GLU A 155 -12.00 15.66 8.03
N ARG A 156 -12.51 16.82 8.44
CA ARG A 156 -13.93 17.19 8.25
C ARG A 156 -14.13 18.28 7.19
N ASP A 157 -13.05 18.94 6.81
CA ASP A 157 -13.06 19.88 5.70
C ASP A 157 -13.06 19.13 4.38
N THR A 158 -14.08 19.40 3.55
CA THR A 158 -14.28 18.70 2.27
C THR A 158 -13.07 18.81 1.34
N LEU A 159 -12.42 19.97 1.30
CA LEU A 159 -11.24 20.16 0.45
C LEU A 159 -10.06 19.33 0.96
N LYS A 160 -9.88 19.24 2.27
CA LYS A 160 -8.84 18.41 2.89
C LYS A 160 -9.11 16.92 2.72
N VAL A 161 -10.36 16.49 2.78
CA VAL A 161 -10.75 15.12 2.45
C VAL A 161 -10.43 14.80 1.00
N ALA A 162 -10.72 15.71 0.07
CA ALA A 162 -10.40 15.54 -1.36
C ALA A 162 -8.89 15.45 -1.60
N GLU A 163 -8.09 16.33 -0.98
CA GLU A 163 -6.63 16.27 -1.04
C GLU A 163 -6.09 14.93 -0.52
N ASN A 164 -6.60 14.47 0.63
CA ASN A 164 -6.19 13.20 1.22
C ASN A 164 -6.59 12.01 0.34
N ALA A 165 -7.84 11.98 -0.16
CA ALA A 165 -8.31 10.93 -1.06
C ALA A 165 -7.48 10.86 -2.35
N ALA A 166 -7.18 12.00 -2.96
CA ALA A 166 -6.32 12.06 -4.14
C ALA A 166 -4.90 11.55 -3.85
N GLN A 167 -4.33 11.94 -2.72
CA GLN A 167 -2.97 11.53 -2.34
C GLN A 167 -2.90 10.05 -1.99
N VAL A 168 -3.82 9.54 -1.18
CA VAL A 168 -3.77 8.16 -0.67
C VAL A 168 -4.22 7.13 -1.71
N PHE A 169 -5.30 7.41 -2.45
CA PHE A 169 -5.90 6.43 -3.35
C PHE A 169 -5.48 6.59 -4.81
N MET A 170 -5.07 7.78 -5.21
CA MET A 170 -4.73 8.08 -6.61
C MET A 170 -3.25 8.44 -6.79
N GLY A 171 -2.49 8.60 -5.70
CA GLY A 171 -1.07 8.98 -5.75
C GLY A 171 -0.81 10.39 -6.27
N MET A 172 -1.82 11.28 -6.23
CA MET A 172 -1.78 12.62 -6.80
C MET A 172 -1.81 13.70 -5.72
N ARG A 173 -0.98 14.72 -5.88
CA ARG A 173 -1.00 15.92 -5.03
C ARG A 173 -1.70 17.05 -5.78
N ILE A 174 -2.98 17.25 -5.49
CA ILE A 174 -3.81 18.27 -6.14
C ILE A 174 -3.87 19.59 -5.37
N GLN A 175 -3.24 19.70 -4.22
CA GLN A 175 -3.34 20.82 -3.29
C GLN A 175 -3.01 22.17 -3.93
N CYS A 176 -2.03 22.25 -4.85
CA CYS A 176 -1.70 23.49 -5.54
C CYS A 176 -2.88 24.00 -6.40
N ALA A 177 -3.72 23.09 -6.92
CA ALA A 177 -4.86 23.43 -7.74
C ALA A 177 -6.03 24.08 -6.96
N GLN A 178 -5.94 24.16 -5.63
CA GLN A 178 -6.91 24.91 -4.81
C GLN A 178 -6.94 26.41 -5.11
N CYS A 179 -5.78 27.02 -5.43
CA CYS A 179 -5.65 28.47 -5.61
C CYS A 179 -5.32 28.90 -7.04
N HIS A 180 -4.72 28.01 -7.84
CA HIS A 180 -4.34 28.25 -9.24
C HIS A 180 -4.17 26.92 -9.94
N ASN A 181 -4.12 26.93 -11.27
CA ASN A 181 -3.82 25.72 -12.03
C ASN A 181 -2.48 25.12 -11.58
N HIS A 182 -2.42 23.78 -11.46
CA HIS A 182 -1.24 23.11 -10.93
C HIS A 182 0.01 23.45 -11.75
N PRO A 183 1.14 23.90 -11.12
CA PRO A 183 2.28 24.45 -11.87
C PRO A 183 3.10 23.39 -12.64
N PHE A 184 2.98 22.11 -12.29
CA PHE A 184 3.79 21.01 -12.84
C PHE A 184 2.95 19.86 -13.37
N ASP A 185 1.63 19.90 -13.24
CA ASP A 185 0.72 18.84 -13.65
C ASP A 185 -0.52 19.46 -14.34
N ARG A 186 -1.33 18.62 -14.97
CA ARG A 186 -2.49 19.03 -15.78
C ARG A 186 -3.70 19.55 -14.99
N TRP A 187 -3.70 19.42 -13.68
CA TRP A 187 -4.86 19.70 -12.81
C TRP A 187 -5.16 21.21 -12.77
N THR A 188 -6.38 21.56 -13.16
CA THR A 188 -6.90 22.93 -13.06
C THR A 188 -7.61 23.16 -11.71
N MET A 189 -7.92 24.43 -11.39
CA MET A 189 -8.81 24.74 -10.27
C MET A 189 -10.18 24.08 -10.44
N ASP A 190 -10.71 24.06 -11.65
CA ASP A 190 -12.02 23.46 -11.93
C ASP A 190 -12.00 21.95 -11.68
N ASP A 191 -10.92 21.24 -12.05
CA ASP A 191 -10.74 19.83 -11.72
C ASP A 191 -10.71 19.59 -10.22
N TYR A 192 -10.01 20.45 -9.48
CA TYR A 192 -9.89 20.34 -8.02
C TYR A 192 -11.26 20.48 -7.32
N TYR A 193 -12.01 21.55 -7.65
CA TYR A 193 -13.31 21.78 -7.02
C TYR A 193 -14.36 20.79 -7.51
N SER A 194 -14.31 20.36 -8.75
CA SER A 194 -15.18 19.30 -9.27
C SER A 194 -14.93 17.98 -8.54
N PHE A 195 -13.68 17.62 -8.29
CA PHE A 195 -13.36 16.42 -7.50
C PHE A 195 -13.82 16.56 -6.04
N ALA A 196 -13.60 17.71 -5.41
CA ALA A 196 -14.06 17.96 -4.04
C ALA A 196 -15.59 17.90 -3.93
N ALA A 197 -16.33 18.33 -4.95
CA ALA A 197 -17.79 18.28 -4.97
C ALA A 197 -18.36 16.86 -4.83
N PHE A 198 -17.70 15.84 -5.41
CA PHE A 198 -18.11 14.45 -5.23
C PHE A 198 -18.06 14.00 -3.75
N LEU A 199 -17.11 14.52 -2.98
CA LEU A 199 -16.92 14.15 -1.59
C LEU A 199 -17.79 15.00 -0.63
N SER A 200 -18.25 16.18 -1.06
CA SER A 200 -19.14 17.05 -0.26
C SER A 200 -20.55 16.49 -0.14
N LEU A 201 -21.02 15.76 -1.14
CA LEU A 201 -22.38 15.19 -1.17
C LEU A 201 -22.56 13.92 -0.34
N ILE A 202 -21.45 13.32 0.09
CA ILE A 202 -21.47 12.06 0.87
C ILE A 202 -21.75 12.33 2.37
N HIS A 203 -21.64 13.59 2.82
CA HIS A 203 -21.75 13.99 4.22
C HIS A 203 -23.07 14.71 4.58
N ILE A 204 -24.03 14.77 3.68
CA ILE A 204 -25.38 15.32 3.94
C ILE A 204 -26.31 14.26 4.51
#